data_6ae70065ae6d23a9c9e55eb94d1b815a
#
_entry.id   6ae70065ae6d23a9c9e55eb94d1b815a
#
_cell.length_a   1.000
_cell.length_b   1.000
_cell.length_c   1.000
_cell.angle_alpha   90.00
_cell.angle_beta   90.00
_cell.angle_gamma   90.00
#
_symmetry.space_group_name_H-M   'P 1'
#
loop_
_entity.id
_entity.type
_entity.pdbx_description
1 polymer ?
#
loop_
_entity_poly.entity_id
_entity_poly.type
_entity_poly.pdbx_seq_one_letter_code
_entity_poly.pdbx_strand_id
1 'polypeptide(L)'
;RIAELVATQTPYTTADVLLNCFKDEDIICITNEAGQTDDGKWFPASKGMFLTRQEWITKFFGPQAAGNQKFCNTEQGAWIRINPFKPDDFTGTDNSVSDYRHILVEFDKKSKEEQVAIFQQSNLPISLLVESGGKSVHAWVRVDAENKEQWEARRNEVYEYLSDHEPDPQNKNPSRWSRLGGIMRGANEQKIVAFSIGAKDWSDFVAWKEGQDFPEEISTETLENYDVLNDPNTLIGHGRWLQKGGSLLITAQSGIGKSSFAMQMAMSWACGRELFGIPAKHPLKIGIMQAEGDVGDIAQSFQGVMSGMKLTDNEKTLIESNLHFFNESSKRGKDIIDMARKIILRHKLEVIVLDPLLAYMGGNINDNVDVTNFARGLLEPMLKETKCIAILIHHEGKPKAKEITDGQTFSDMMYSGTGGAELVNYVRAVINIRRESKDQPIFSFNLSKRGKEAGMRTPEGKPTLTLKLKHADDRVFWEIAPLGGGFELLKVGQQYQHFGTKPKIARGALIEELMQDYKLQRDQAEALIKAMTANGIIEPKKVNGTLFFQGTKYSD
;
A
#
# COMPACT_ATOMS: atom_id res chain seq x y z
N ARG A 1 -8.51 13.05 -19.53
CA ARG A 1 -8.47 12.56 -20.94
C ARG A 1 -9.78 11.93 -21.42
N ILE A 2 -10.59 11.32 -20.54
CA ILE A 2 -11.91 10.72 -20.90
C ILE A 2 -13.02 11.77 -20.97
N ALA A 3 -12.99 12.82 -20.16
CA ALA A 3 -13.93 13.94 -20.23
C ALA A 3 -13.80 14.76 -21.54
N GLU A 4 -12.61 14.77 -22.15
CA GLU A 4 -12.37 15.45 -23.45
C GLU A 4 -12.85 14.64 -24.67
N LEU A 5 -12.96 13.32 -24.57
CA LEU A 5 -13.49 12.45 -25.64
C LEU A 5 -15.02 12.49 -25.75
N VAL A 6 -15.72 12.88 -24.68
CA VAL A 6 -17.19 12.97 -24.65
C VAL A 6 -17.71 14.25 -25.34
N ALA A 7 -16.85 15.24 -25.56
CA ALA A 7 -17.28 16.58 -26.04
C ALA A 7 -17.43 16.71 -27.57
N THR A 8 -17.14 15.66 -28.39
CA THR A 8 -17.15 15.77 -29.87
C THR A 8 -17.90 14.67 -30.62
N GLN A 9 -18.59 13.75 -29.93
CA GLN A 9 -19.42 12.72 -30.61
C GLN A 9 -20.87 13.17 -30.76
N THR A 10 -21.45 12.96 -31.94
CA THR A 10 -22.89 13.01 -32.16
C THR A 10 -23.58 12.11 -31.12
N PRO A 11 -24.63 12.57 -30.44
CA PRO A 11 -25.28 11.74 -29.43
C PRO A 11 -25.82 10.45 -30.05
N TYR A 12 -25.59 9.34 -29.40
CA TYR A 12 -26.13 8.03 -29.81
C TYR A 12 -27.67 8.08 -29.85
N THR A 13 -28.23 7.32 -30.78
CA THR A 13 -29.67 7.24 -31.05
C THR A 13 -30.22 5.83 -30.79
N THR A 14 -31.53 5.69 -30.79
CA THR A 14 -32.18 4.35 -30.75
C THR A 14 -31.74 3.46 -31.93
N ALA A 15 -31.42 4.04 -33.09
CA ALA A 15 -30.88 3.24 -34.22
C ALA A 15 -29.55 2.58 -33.84
N ASP A 16 -28.69 3.27 -33.08
CA ASP A 16 -27.40 2.70 -32.65
C ASP A 16 -27.60 1.52 -31.71
N VAL A 17 -28.63 1.52 -30.84
CA VAL A 17 -29.00 0.36 -30.02
C VAL A 17 -29.37 -0.82 -30.91
N LEU A 18 -30.22 -0.61 -31.91
CA LEU A 18 -30.67 -1.67 -32.83
C LEU A 18 -29.51 -2.21 -33.66
N LEU A 19 -28.61 -1.35 -34.15
CA LEU A 19 -27.49 -1.75 -35.01
C LEU A 19 -26.37 -2.45 -34.25
N ASN A 20 -26.09 -2.07 -33.01
CA ASN A 20 -24.98 -2.64 -32.24
C ASN A 20 -25.35 -3.88 -31.43
N CYS A 21 -26.65 -4.04 -31.05
CA CYS A 21 -27.06 -5.13 -30.17
C CYS A 21 -27.80 -6.26 -30.88
N PHE A 22 -28.27 -6.04 -32.13
CA PHE A 22 -29.09 -7.02 -32.86
C PHE A 22 -28.62 -7.24 -34.31
N LYS A 23 -28.90 -8.42 -34.86
CA LYS A 23 -28.65 -8.79 -36.26
C LYS A 23 -29.83 -8.38 -37.16
N ASP A 24 -29.64 -8.41 -38.47
CA ASP A 24 -30.68 -8.01 -39.45
C ASP A 24 -31.96 -8.82 -39.33
N GLU A 25 -31.81 -10.13 -39.13
CA GLU A 25 -32.89 -11.10 -39.05
C GLU A 25 -33.57 -11.20 -37.69
N ASP A 26 -33.05 -10.55 -36.67
CA ASP A 26 -33.58 -10.62 -35.31
C ASP A 26 -35.00 -10.03 -35.22
N ILE A 27 -35.89 -10.75 -34.58
CA ILE A 27 -37.20 -10.23 -34.15
C ILE A 27 -37.02 -9.54 -32.80
N ILE A 28 -37.18 -8.23 -32.76
CA ILE A 28 -36.97 -7.39 -31.61
C ILE A 28 -38.31 -6.96 -31.03
N CYS A 29 -38.44 -7.05 -29.72
CA CYS A 29 -39.66 -6.67 -29.02
C CYS A 29 -39.48 -5.34 -28.27
N ILE A 30 -40.30 -4.34 -28.63
CA ILE A 30 -40.32 -3.00 -28.01
C ILE A 30 -41.73 -2.64 -27.58
N THR A 31 -41.87 -1.92 -26.48
CA THR A 31 -43.16 -1.33 -26.01
C THR A 31 -42.98 0.03 -25.38
N ASN A 32 -43.98 0.87 -25.51
CA ASN A 32 -44.20 2.09 -24.70
C ASN A 32 -45.50 2.01 -23.90
N GLU A 33 -46.22 0.91 -23.96
CA GLU A 33 -47.42 0.66 -23.16
C GLU A 33 -47.02 0.30 -21.74
N ALA A 34 -47.53 1.04 -20.77
CA ALA A 34 -47.12 0.95 -19.38
C ALA A 34 -48.33 0.94 -18.43
N GLY A 35 -48.17 0.21 -17.35
CA GLY A 35 -48.91 0.37 -16.11
C GLY A 35 -48.09 1.17 -15.10
N GLN A 36 -48.76 1.61 -14.04
CA GLN A 36 -48.12 2.29 -12.92
C GLN A 36 -48.46 1.55 -11.63
N THR A 37 -47.45 1.34 -10.80
CA THR A 37 -47.63 0.79 -9.44
C THR A 37 -48.22 1.86 -8.50
N ASP A 38 -48.73 1.45 -7.35
CA ASP A 38 -49.30 2.34 -6.35
C ASP A 38 -48.29 3.39 -5.82
N ASP A 39 -47.01 3.07 -5.86
CA ASP A 39 -45.90 3.97 -5.53
C ASP A 39 -45.41 4.83 -6.71
N GLY A 40 -46.13 4.80 -7.83
CA GLY A 40 -45.89 5.65 -8.99
C GLY A 40 -44.79 5.17 -9.95
N LYS A 41 -44.29 3.95 -9.81
CA LYS A 41 -43.30 3.39 -10.73
C LYS A 41 -43.95 2.87 -12.00
N TRP A 42 -43.37 3.24 -13.15
CA TRP A 42 -43.78 2.74 -14.45
C TRP A 42 -43.18 1.34 -14.74
N PHE A 43 -44.03 0.42 -15.25
CA PHE A 43 -43.63 -0.90 -15.72
C PHE A 43 -44.28 -1.20 -17.08
N PRO A 44 -43.66 -2.05 -17.95
CA PRO A 44 -44.25 -2.43 -19.23
C PRO A 44 -45.51 -3.31 -19.01
N ALA A 45 -46.63 -2.87 -19.53
CA ALA A 45 -47.95 -3.50 -19.28
C ALA A 45 -48.44 -4.36 -20.44
N SER A 46 -47.75 -4.35 -21.58
CA SER A 46 -48.12 -5.15 -22.78
C SER A 46 -47.07 -6.17 -23.14
N LYS A 47 -47.44 -7.09 -24.05
CA LYS A 47 -46.50 -8.06 -24.65
C LYS A 47 -45.41 -7.37 -25.50
N GLY A 48 -45.66 -6.16 -25.96
CA GLY A 48 -44.83 -5.41 -26.88
C GLY A 48 -45.15 -5.70 -28.35
N MET A 49 -44.48 -4.96 -29.21
CA MET A 49 -44.55 -5.09 -30.66
C MET A 49 -43.29 -5.79 -31.14
N PHE A 50 -43.45 -6.83 -31.97
CA PHE A 50 -42.39 -7.65 -32.49
C PHE A 50 -42.18 -7.36 -33.98
N LEU A 51 -41.01 -6.79 -34.31
CA LEU A 51 -40.63 -6.43 -35.68
C LEU A 51 -39.14 -6.80 -35.89
N THR A 52 -38.76 -6.96 -37.15
CA THR A 52 -37.35 -7.09 -37.54
C THR A 52 -36.57 -5.82 -37.25
N ARG A 53 -35.27 -5.91 -37.16
CA ARG A 53 -34.40 -4.74 -36.97
C ARG A 53 -34.67 -3.66 -38.05
N GLN A 54 -34.77 -4.06 -39.31
CA GLN A 54 -35.01 -3.11 -40.41
C GLN A 54 -36.39 -2.44 -40.32
N GLU A 55 -37.44 -3.18 -39.93
CA GLU A 55 -38.78 -2.59 -39.73
C GLU A 55 -38.80 -1.60 -38.58
N TRP A 56 -38.07 -1.88 -37.45
CA TRP A 56 -37.93 -0.94 -36.37
C TRP A 56 -37.18 0.34 -36.79
N ILE A 57 -36.03 0.19 -37.55
CA ILE A 57 -35.31 1.34 -38.08
C ILE A 57 -36.20 2.16 -38.99
N THR A 58 -36.95 1.52 -39.88
CA THR A 58 -37.90 2.20 -40.77
C THR A 58 -39.01 2.90 -39.98
N LYS A 59 -39.51 2.27 -38.91
CA LYS A 59 -40.57 2.82 -38.05
C LYS A 59 -40.08 4.05 -37.28
N PHE A 60 -38.87 4.06 -36.80
CA PHE A 60 -38.32 5.20 -36.01
C PHE A 60 -37.74 6.30 -36.91
N PHE A 61 -37.13 6.00 -38.01
CA PHE A 61 -36.32 6.90 -38.82
C PHE A 61 -36.72 6.99 -40.30
N GLY A 62 -37.71 6.20 -40.73
CA GLY A 62 -38.20 6.19 -42.13
C GLY A 62 -38.93 7.48 -42.49
N PRO A 63 -39.34 7.64 -43.81
CA PRO A 63 -40.03 8.83 -44.30
C PRO A 63 -41.32 9.19 -43.58
N GLN A 64 -41.96 8.23 -42.95
CA GLN A 64 -43.19 8.42 -42.14
C GLN A 64 -42.92 8.53 -40.64
N ALA A 65 -41.68 8.63 -40.23
CA ALA A 65 -41.27 8.64 -38.80
C ALA A 65 -41.79 9.85 -38.04
N ALA A 66 -42.06 10.99 -38.69
CA ALA A 66 -42.59 12.21 -38.08
C ALA A 66 -43.89 11.97 -37.27
N GLY A 67 -44.71 10.95 -37.66
CA GLY A 67 -45.86 10.49 -36.86
C GLY A 67 -45.55 9.56 -35.71
N ASN A 68 -44.35 8.91 -35.71
CA ASN A 68 -43.94 7.92 -34.74
C ASN A 68 -43.10 8.46 -33.57
N GLN A 69 -42.67 9.74 -33.54
CA GLN A 69 -42.00 10.34 -32.38
C GLN A 69 -42.89 10.25 -31.11
N LYS A 70 -44.22 10.24 -31.26
CA LYS A 70 -45.14 10.01 -30.13
C LYS A 70 -45.02 8.59 -29.54
N PHE A 71 -44.50 7.61 -30.30
CA PHE A 71 -44.29 6.25 -29.78
C PHE A 71 -43.15 6.19 -28.74
N CYS A 72 -42.13 7.02 -28.90
CA CYS A 72 -40.91 6.92 -28.14
C CYS A 72 -40.79 7.96 -27.02
N ASN A 73 -41.36 9.16 -27.20
CA ASN A 73 -41.24 10.25 -26.23
C ASN A 73 -42.52 10.38 -25.41
N THR A 74 -42.64 9.60 -24.34
CA THR A 74 -43.82 9.54 -23.47
C THR A 74 -43.39 9.76 -22.01
N GLU A 75 -44.36 10.07 -21.12
CA GLU A 75 -44.10 10.22 -19.68
C GLU A 75 -43.44 8.95 -19.06
N GLN A 76 -43.83 7.76 -19.54
CA GLN A 76 -43.32 6.49 -19.07
C GLN A 76 -42.04 6.07 -19.77
N GLY A 77 -41.66 6.68 -20.92
CA GLY A 77 -40.60 6.22 -21.80
C GLY A 77 -40.96 4.93 -22.54
N ALA A 78 -39.96 4.19 -22.98
CA ALA A 78 -40.17 2.90 -23.63
C ALA A 78 -39.17 1.83 -23.13
N TRP A 79 -39.50 0.58 -23.43
CA TRP A 79 -38.72 -0.59 -23.06
C TRP A 79 -38.44 -1.45 -24.29
N ILE A 80 -37.31 -2.15 -24.24
CA ILE A 80 -36.87 -3.11 -25.22
C ILE A 80 -36.47 -4.40 -24.49
N ARG A 81 -36.79 -5.56 -25.08
CA ARG A 81 -36.30 -6.86 -24.60
C ARG A 81 -34.83 -7.02 -24.99
N ILE A 82 -34.01 -7.52 -24.06
CA ILE A 82 -32.55 -7.60 -24.24
C ILE A 82 -32.07 -8.67 -25.23
N ASN A 83 -32.92 -9.65 -25.55
CA ASN A 83 -32.63 -10.72 -26.48
C ASN A 83 -33.70 -10.84 -27.57
N PRO A 84 -33.37 -11.35 -28.77
CA PRO A 84 -34.31 -11.53 -29.87
C PRO A 84 -35.23 -12.73 -29.66
N PHE A 85 -36.30 -12.78 -30.44
CA PHE A 85 -37.39 -13.76 -30.35
C PHE A 85 -37.50 -14.62 -31.61
N LYS A 86 -38.14 -15.79 -31.46
CA LYS A 86 -38.47 -16.67 -32.58
C LYS A 86 -39.45 -16.00 -33.54
N PRO A 87 -39.29 -16.16 -34.85
CA PRO A 87 -40.13 -15.49 -35.84
C PRO A 87 -41.63 -15.83 -35.74
N ASP A 88 -41.96 -16.98 -35.20
CA ASP A 88 -43.32 -17.51 -35.14
C ASP A 88 -43.90 -17.53 -33.71
N ASP A 89 -43.22 -16.95 -32.73
CA ASP A 89 -43.63 -16.92 -31.31
C ASP A 89 -43.53 -15.51 -30.68
N PHE A 90 -44.63 -14.77 -30.75
CA PHE A 90 -44.77 -13.42 -30.21
C PHE A 90 -45.37 -13.39 -28.79
N THR A 91 -45.15 -14.44 -28.00
CA THR A 91 -45.64 -14.48 -26.61
C THR A 91 -44.82 -13.65 -25.67
N GLY A 92 -43.56 -13.35 -25.98
CA GLY A 92 -42.64 -12.57 -25.15
C GLY A 92 -42.20 -13.31 -23.89
N THR A 93 -42.32 -14.62 -23.85
CA THR A 93 -41.87 -15.47 -22.73
C THR A 93 -40.41 -15.91 -22.92
N ASP A 94 -39.81 -16.49 -21.87
CA ASP A 94 -38.45 -17.02 -21.96
C ASP A 94 -38.29 -18.10 -23.03
N ASN A 95 -39.32 -18.88 -23.24
CA ASN A 95 -39.31 -19.96 -24.23
C ASN A 95 -39.40 -19.44 -25.69
N SER A 96 -39.86 -18.22 -25.90
CA SER A 96 -39.91 -17.57 -27.20
C SER A 96 -38.61 -16.85 -27.60
N VAL A 97 -37.61 -16.74 -26.69
CA VAL A 97 -36.30 -16.22 -27.02
C VAL A 97 -35.59 -17.15 -28.01
N SER A 98 -35.02 -16.57 -29.08
CA SER A 98 -34.34 -17.31 -30.14
C SER A 98 -32.81 -17.35 -29.95
N ASP A 99 -32.21 -16.34 -29.32
CA ASP A 99 -30.76 -16.23 -29.15
C ASP A 99 -30.48 -15.63 -27.78
N TYR A 100 -29.61 -16.24 -27.01
CA TYR A 100 -29.31 -15.94 -25.60
C TYR A 100 -28.06 -15.08 -25.49
N ARG A 101 -28.07 -13.86 -26.05
CA ARG A 101 -26.87 -12.99 -26.16
C ARG A 101 -26.58 -12.21 -24.92
N HIS A 102 -27.59 -11.64 -24.25
CA HIS A 102 -27.39 -10.63 -23.21
C HIS A 102 -28.00 -11.05 -21.88
N ILE A 103 -27.33 -10.59 -20.81
CA ILE A 103 -27.83 -10.56 -19.44
C ILE A 103 -28.01 -9.11 -19.05
N LEU A 104 -29.12 -8.78 -18.36
CA LEU A 104 -29.32 -7.46 -17.78
C LEU A 104 -28.75 -7.39 -16.37
N VAL A 105 -27.94 -6.37 -16.10
CA VAL A 105 -27.41 -6.06 -14.78
C VAL A 105 -27.71 -4.61 -14.44
N GLU A 106 -28.19 -4.35 -13.22
CA GLU A 106 -28.40 -3.01 -12.65
C GLU A 106 -28.20 -3.02 -11.14
N PHE A 107 -28.06 -1.83 -10.52
CA PHE A 107 -27.87 -1.67 -9.09
C PHE A 107 -28.87 -0.67 -8.53
N ASP A 108 -29.70 -1.07 -7.57
CA ASP A 108 -30.75 -0.22 -7.00
C ASP A 108 -30.25 0.79 -5.96
N LYS A 109 -29.13 0.48 -5.27
CA LYS A 109 -28.66 1.21 -4.09
C LYS A 109 -27.48 2.14 -4.35
N LYS A 110 -27.02 2.27 -5.59
CA LYS A 110 -25.82 3.04 -5.97
C LYS A 110 -26.17 4.24 -6.81
N SER A 111 -25.37 5.31 -6.74
CA SER A 111 -25.49 6.45 -7.66
C SER A 111 -25.16 6.03 -9.10
N LYS A 112 -25.60 6.80 -10.10
CA LYS A 112 -25.32 6.49 -11.50
C LYS A 112 -23.81 6.48 -11.79
N GLU A 113 -23.07 7.39 -11.21
CA GLU A 113 -21.63 7.52 -11.33
C GLU A 113 -20.92 6.29 -10.79
N GLU A 114 -21.35 5.79 -9.62
CA GLU A 114 -20.84 4.54 -9.04
C GLU A 114 -21.15 3.33 -9.92
N GLN A 115 -22.41 3.25 -10.43
CA GLN A 115 -22.80 2.15 -11.32
C GLN A 115 -21.94 2.12 -12.60
N VAL A 116 -21.74 3.26 -13.25
CA VAL A 116 -20.90 3.37 -14.45
C VAL A 116 -19.44 2.99 -14.14
N ALA A 117 -18.89 3.45 -13.01
CA ALA A 117 -17.54 3.14 -12.59
C ALA A 117 -17.34 1.62 -12.36
N ILE A 118 -18.30 0.95 -11.73
CA ILE A 118 -18.26 -0.51 -11.52
C ILE A 118 -18.23 -1.23 -12.87
N PHE A 119 -19.13 -0.87 -13.80
CA PHE A 119 -19.17 -1.49 -15.11
C PHE A 119 -17.90 -1.26 -15.93
N GLN A 120 -17.30 -0.07 -15.86
CA GLN A 120 -16.03 0.24 -16.52
C GLN A 120 -14.84 -0.54 -15.97
N GLN A 121 -14.83 -0.82 -14.65
CA GLN A 121 -13.76 -1.54 -13.96
C GLN A 121 -13.91 -3.06 -14.03
N SER A 122 -15.12 -3.55 -14.26
CA SER A 122 -15.42 -4.99 -14.22
C SER A 122 -14.81 -5.81 -15.36
N ASN A 123 -14.37 -5.18 -16.44
CA ASN A 123 -13.98 -5.83 -17.70
C ASN A 123 -15.01 -6.82 -18.29
N LEU A 124 -16.25 -6.78 -17.80
CA LEU A 124 -17.35 -7.55 -18.41
C LEU A 124 -17.59 -7.11 -19.87
N PRO A 125 -17.92 -8.00 -20.79
CA PRO A 125 -18.20 -7.66 -22.19
C PRO A 125 -19.57 -6.99 -22.30
N ILE A 126 -19.63 -5.68 -22.11
CA ILE A 126 -20.86 -4.92 -22.08
C ILE A 126 -21.16 -4.35 -23.47
N SER A 127 -22.22 -4.84 -24.12
CA SER A 127 -22.67 -4.34 -25.42
C SER A 127 -23.29 -2.95 -25.34
N LEU A 128 -24.03 -2.65 -24.26
CA LEU A 128 -24.75 -1.41 -24.08
C LEU A 128 -24.81 -1.01 -22.59
N LEU A 129 -24.52 0.26 -22.31
CA LEU A 129 -24.87 0.94 -21.06
C LEU A 129 -25.92 2.01 -21.36
N VAL A 130 -27.08 1.97 -20.68
CA VAL A 130 -28.15 2.93 -20.84
C VAL A 130 -28.70 3.40 -19.49
N GLU A 131 -28.83 4.70 -19.30
CA GLU A 131 -29.53 5.27 -18.16
C GLU A 131 -31.04 5.04 -18.30
N SER A 132 -31.70 4.66 -17.21
CA SER A 132 -33.14 4.37 -17.21
C SER A 132 -34.05 5.62 -17.32
N GLY A 133 -33.46 6.81 -17.40
CA GLY A 133 -34.21 8.08 -17.23
C GLY A 133 -34.67 8.30 -15.78
N GLY A 134 -34.22 7.46 -14.84
CA GLY A 134 -34.44 7.52 -13.40
C GLY A 134 -33.10 7.36 -12.65
N LYS A 135 -33.04 6.43 -11.69
CA LYS A 135 -31.88 6.25 -10.81
C LYS A 135 -30.90 5.18 -11.29
N SER A 136 -31.33 4.17 -12.08
CA SER A 136 -30.50 3.05 -12.45
C SER A 136 -29.85 3.21 -13.82
N VAL A 137 -28.72 2.51 -13.99
CA VAL A 137 -28.03 2.29 -15.25
C VAL A 137 -28.17 0.80 -15.58
N HIS A 138 -28.67 0.50 -16.77
CA HIS A 138 -28.84 -0.86 -17.28
C HIS A 138 -27.61 -1.24 -18.10
N ALA A 139 -26.92 -2.31 -17.72
CA ALA A 139 -25.84 -2.91 -18.50
C ALA A 139 -26.32 -4.18 -19.19
N TRP A 140 -26.09 -4.27 -20.50
CA TRP A 140 -26.32 -5.48 -21.28
C TRP A 140 -25.01 -6.22 -21.43
N VAL A 141 -24.80 -7.19 -20.54
CA VAL A 141 -23.58 -8.03 -20.57
C VAL A 141 -23.74 -9.10 -21.64
N ARG A 142 -22.83 -9.11 -22.61
CA ARG A 142 -22.81 -10.05 -23.71
C ARG A 142 -22.27 -11.39 -23.27
N VAL A 143 -23.06 -12.42 -23.38
CA VAL A 143 -22.69 -13.80 -22.98
C VAL A 143 -22.72 -14.80 -24.12
N ASP A 144 -23.45 -14.53 -25.22
CA ASP A 144 -23.55 -15.38 -26.42
C ASP A 144 -23.72 -16.87 -26.06
N ALA A 145 -24.70 -17.18 -25.23
CA ALA A 145 -24.96 -18.55 -24.80
C ALA A 145 -25.70 -19.36 -25.86
N GLU A 146 -25.38 -20.63 -25.99
CA GLU A 146 -25.97 -21.54 -26.98
C GLU A 146 -27.41 -21.93 -26.66
N ASN A 147 -27.76 -21.94 -25.36
CA ASN A 147 -29.07 -22.34 -24.85
C ASN A 147 -29.37 -21.66 -23.51
N LYS A 148 -30.58 -21.90 -23.00
CA LYS A 148 -31.05 -21.30 -21.76
C LYS A 148 -30.23 -21.72 -20.54
N GLU A 149 -29.85 -22.99 -20.45
CA GLU A 149 -29.07 -23.55 -19.35
C GLU A 149 -27.70 -22.89 -19.27
N GLN A 150 -27.02 -22.73 -20.40
CA GLN A 150 -25.72 -22.03 -20.46
C GLN A 150 -25.88 -20.54 -20.17
N TRP A 151 -26.98 -19.91 -20.61
CA TRP A 151 -27.28 -18.52 -20.27
C TRP A 151 -27.47 -18.35 -18.75
N GLU A 152 -28.22 -19.26 -18.10
CA GLU A 152 -28.42 -19.25 -16.64
C GLU A 152 -27.09 -19.44 -15.88
N ALA A 153 -26.22 -20.34 -16.35
CA ALA A 153 -24.88 -20.54 -15.78
C ALA A 153 -24.04 -19.26 -15.88
N ARG A 154 -23.93 -18.66 -17.08
CA ARG A 154 -23.16 -17.41 -17.30
C ARG A 154 -23.75 -16.24 -16.52
N ARG A 155 -25.08 -16.19 -16.40
CA ARG A 155 -25.74 -15.19 -15.55
C ARG A 155 -25.31 -15.34 -14.08
N ASN A 156 -25.29 -16.55 -13.55
CA ASN A 156 -24.87 -16.80 -12.18
C ASN A 156 -23.39 -16.39 -11.97
N GLU A 157 -22.51 -16.70 -12.93
CA GLU A 157 -21.11 -16.26 -12.90
C GLU A 157 -20.97 -14.73 -12.88
N VAL A 158 -21.74 -13.99 -13.69
CA VAL A 158 -21.75 -12.51 -13.70
C VAL A 158 -22.22 -11.97 -12.35
N TYR A 159 -23.28 -12.55 -11.77
CA TYR A 159 -23.81 -12.08 -10.50
C TYR A 159 -22.91 -12.43 -9.32
N GLU A 160 -22.24 -13.58 -9.33
CA GLU A 160 -21.21 -13.94 -8.36
C GLU A 160 -20.00 -13.00 -8.45
N TYR A 161 -19.53 -12.74 -9.67
CA TYR A 161 -18.42 -11.81 -9.90
C TYR A 161 -18.70 -10.39 -9.41
N LEU A 162 -19.95 -9.93 -9.51
CA LEU A 162 -20.39 -8.62 -9.02
C LEU A 162 -20.97 -8.63 -7.60
N SER A 163 -20.87 -9.75 -6.87
CA SER A 163 -21.55 -9.93 -5.55
C SER A 163 -21.23 -8.85 -4.52
N ASP A 164 -19.98 -8.38 -4.47
CA ASP A 164 -19.54 -7.31 -3.56
C ASP A 164 -20.22 -5.95 -3.84
N HIS A 165 -20.82 -5.81 -5.01
CA HIS A 165 -21.53 -4.59 -5.42
C HIS A 165 -23.05 -4.69 -5.28
N GLU A 166 -23.60 -5.83 -4.87
CA GLU A 166 -25.03 -6.08 -4.66
C GLU A 166 -25.89 -5.77 -5.90
N PRO A 167 -25.70 -6.48 -7.05
CA PRO A 167 -26.56 -6.29 -8.23
C PRO A 167 -28.00 -6.72 -7.94
N ASP A 168 -29.00 -6.09 -8.61
CA ASP A 168 -30.41 -6.44 -8.43
C ASP A 168 -30.66 -7.91 -8.80
N PRO A 169 -31.07 -8.75 -7.84
CA PRO A 169 -31.25 -10.17 -8.07
C PRO A 169 -32.51 -10.52 -8.90
N GLN A 170 -33.34 -9.54 -9.24
CA GLN A 170 -34.61 -9.79 -9.96
C GLN A 170 -34.43 -9.99 -11.46
N ASN A 171 -33.28 -9.67 -12.05
CA ASN A 171 -33.00 -9.85 -13.46
C ASN A 171 -32.62 -11.31 -13.78
N LYS A 172 -33.60 -12.24 -13.72
CA LYS A 172 -33.36 -13.70 -13.73
C LYS A 172 -33.71 -14.39 -15.04
N ASN A 173 -34.28 -13.67 -16.00
CA ASN A 173 -34.86 -14.29 -17.21
C ASN A 173 -34.30 -13.65 -18.48
N PRO A 174 -34.14 -14.45 -19.57
CA PRO A 174 -33.57 -13.98 -20.82
C PRO A 174 -34.52 -13.07 -21.61
N SER A 175 -35.82 -13.12 -21.34
CA SER A 175 -36.81 -12.22 -21.93
C SER A 175 -36.98 -10.87 -21.19
N ARG A 176 -35.97 -10.48 -20.39
CA ARG A 176 -36.06 -9.30 -19.51
C ARG A 176 -36.24 -7.99 -20.30
N TRP A 177 -37.06 -7.10 -19.75
CA TRP A 177 -37.18 -5.73 -20.22
C TRP A 177 -36.03 -4.85 -19.71
N SER A 178 -35.41 -4.13 -20.62
CA SER A 178 -34.51 -3.00 -20.35
C SER A 178 -35.12 -1.70 -20.83
N ARG A 179 -34.58 -0.56 -20.44
CA ARG A 179 -34.97 0.71 -21.03
C ARG A 179 -34.40 0.88 -22.42
N LEU A 180 -35.20 1.39 -23.34
CA LEU A 180 -34.78 1.68 -24.71
C LEU A 180 -33.98 2.99 -24.71
N GLY A 181 -32.71 2.95 -25.14
CA GLY A 181 -31.85 4.12 -25.20
C GLY A 181 -32.19 5.09 -26.32
N GLY A 182 -31.88 6.37 -26.11
CA GLY A 182 -32.06 7.44 -27.11
C GLY A 182 -33.45 8.02 -27.18
N ILE A 183 -34.29 7.87 -26.15
CA ILE A 183 -35.65 8.42 -26.10
C ILE A 183 -35.93 9.18 -24.80
N MET A 184 -36.93 10.05 -24.81
CA MET A 184 -37.34 10.78 -23.62
C MET A 184 -38.29 9.96 -22.76
N ARG A 185 -38.14 10.09 -21.45
CA ARG A 185 -39.04 9.63 -20.40
C ARG A 185 -39.48 10.86 -19.58
N GLY A 186 -40.63 11.41 -19.90
CA GLY A 186 -41.00 12.72 -19.38
C GLY A 186 -39.93 13.76 -19.71
N ALA A 187 -39.43 14.45 -18.70
CA ALA A 187 -38.36 15.45 -18.84
C ALA A 187 -36.93 14.85 -18.94
N ASN A 188 -36.76 13.56 -18.64
CA ASN A 188 -35.45 12.91 -18.60
C ASN A 188 -35.22 12.03 -19.85
N GLU A 189 -33.99 11.99 -20.31
CA GLU A 189 -33.60 11.10 -21.38
C GLU A 189 -33.23 9.71 -20.83
N GLN A 190 -33.66 8.64 -21.54
CA GLN A 190 -33.07 7.30 -21.41
C GLN A 190 -31.76 7.31 -22.21
N LYS A 191 -30.73 7.90 -21.62
CA LYS A 191 -29.46 8.25 -22.27
C LYS A 191 -28.61 7.01 -22.52
N ILE A 192 -28.11 6.87 -23.75
CA ILE A 192 -27.09 5.87 -24.06
C ILE A 192 -25.74 6.40 -23.55
N VAL A 193 -25.14 5.68 -22.60
CA VAL A 193 -23.86 6.06 -21.98
C VAL A 193 -22.69 5.61 -22.84
N ALA A 194 -22.71 4.33 -23.26
CA ALA A 194 -21.64 3.76 -24.08
C ALA A 194 -22.06 2.43 -24.73
N PHE A 195 -21.30 2.05 -25.76
CA PHE A 195 -21.31 0.72 -26.38
C PHE A 195 -19.95 0.06 -26.24
N SER A 196 -19.92 -1.28 -26.23
CA SER A 196 -18.71 -2.11 -26.32
C SER A 196 -17.64 -1.75 -25.27
N ILE A 197 -17.99 -1.89 -24.00
CA ILE A 197 -17.08 -1.67 -22.85
C ILE A 197 -16.53 -3.03 -22.38
N GLY A 198 -15.28 -3.01 -21.89
CA GLY A 198 -14.63 -4.18 -21.30
C GLY A 198 -14.12 -5.17 -22.34
N ALA A 199 -14.18 -6.46 -22.04
CA ALA A 199 -13.74 -7.54 -22.92
C ALA A 199 -14.55 -7.54 -24.22
N LYS A 200 -13.97 -8.07 -25.29
CA LYS A 200 -14.60 -8.14 -26.62
C LYS A 200 -15.81 -9.07 -26.64
N ASP A 201 -15.69 -10.20 -25.95
CA ASP A 201 -16.72 -11.21 -25.84
C ASP A 201 -16.58 -12.01 -24.53
N TRP A 202 -17.46 -12.99 -24.31
CA TRP A 202 -17.45 -13.82 -23.11
C TRP A 202 -16.15 -14.63 -22.94
N SER A 203 -15.59 -15.12 -24.04
CA SER A 203 -14.35 -15.90 -24.02
C SER A 203 -13.16 -15.06 -23.58
N ASP A 204 -13.05 -13.84 -24.11
CA ASP A 204 -12.03 -12.88 -23.72
C ASP A 204 -12.16 -12.50 -22.23
N PHE A 205 -13.40 -12.35 -21.73
CA PHE A 205 -13.64 -12.06 -20.31
C PHE A 205 -13.18 -13.22 -19.42
N VAL A 206 -13.54 -14.45 -19.77
CA VAL A 206 -13.13 -15.65 -19.01
C VAL A 206 -11.61 -15.78 -19.01
N ALA A 207 -10.98 -15.67 -20.17
CA ALA A 207 -9.53 -15.73 -20.29
C ALA A 207 -8.83 -14.62 -19.48
N TRP A 208 -9.36 -13.40 -19.50
CA TRP A 208 -8.86 -12.30 -18.68
C TRP A 208 -9.06 -12.59 -17.19
N LYS A 209 -10.24 -13.06 -16.77
CA LYS A 209 -10.54 -13.40 -15.37
C LYS A 209 -9.62 -14.50 -14.86
N GLU A 210 -9.47 -15.57 -15.62
CA GLU A 210 -8.54 -16.67 -15.31
C GLU A 210 -7.10 -16.17 -15.24
N GLY A 211 -6.70 -15.26 -16.15
CA GLY A 211 -5.38 -14.63 -16.14
C GLY A 211 -5.08 -13.79 -14.89
N GLN A 212 -6.11 -13.28 -14.18
CA GLN A 212 -5.91 -12.56 -12.91
C GLN A 212 -5.49 -13.50 -11.76
N ASP A 213 -5.83 -14.77 -11.83
CA ASP A 213 -5.48 -15.78 -10.83
C ASP A 213 -4.05 -16.33 -11.01
N PHE A 214 -3.40 -16.03 -12.15
CA PHE A 214 -2.02 -16.47 -12.41
C PHE A 214 -1.03 -15.33 -12.13
N PRO A 215 0.11 -15.62 -11.48
CA PRO A 215 1.19 -14.65 -11.35
C PRO A 215 1.76 -14.31 -12.73
N GLU A 216 2.12 -13.03 -12.93
CA GLU A 216 2.78 -12.59 -14.16
C GLU A 216 4.13 -13.33 -14.33
N GLU A 217 4.35 -13.97 -15.47
CA GLU A 217 5.61 -14.59 -15.81
C GLU A 217 6.66 -13.53 -16.12
N ILE A 218 7.80 -13.60 -15.42
CA ILE A 218 8.93 -12.71 -15.63
C ILE A 218 9.91 -13.42 -16.58
N SER A 219 10.09 -12.89 -17.78
CA SER A 219 11.03 -13.45 -18.74
C SER A 219 12.48 -13.30 -18.30
N THR A 220 13.36 -14.22 -18.73
CA THR A 220 14.80 -14.10 -18.48
C THR A 220 15.40 -12.84 -19.07
N GLU A 221 14.92 -12.39 -20.23
CA GLU A 221 15.33 -11.14 -20.86
C GLU A 221 15.01 -9.93 -19.96
N THR A 222 13.85 -9.89 -19.33
CA THR A 222 13.49 -8.85 -18.36
C THR A 222 14.45 -8.86 -17.17
N LEU A 223 14.82 -10.05 -16.67
CA LEU A 223 15.76 -10.19 -15.53
C LEU A 223 17.19 -9.77 -15.90
N GLU A 224 17.67 -10.12 -17.08
CA GLU A 224 18.99 -9.75 -17.58
C GLU A 224 19.14 -8.25 -17.79
N ASN A 225 18.10 -7.58 -18.28
CA ASN A 225 18.10 -6.15 -18.59
C ASN A 225 17.63 -5.26 -17.41
N TYR A 226 17.27 -5.87 -16.25
CA TYR A 226 16.78 -5.08 -15.11
C TYR A 226 17.91 -4.29 -14.45
N ASP A 227 17.79 -2.97 -14.39
CA ASP A 227 18.75 -2.11 -13.69
C ASP A 227 18.55 -2.19 -12.17
N VAL A 228 19.27 -3.14 -11.55
CA VAL A 228 19.22 -3.39 -10.11
C VAL A 228 19.77 -2.20 -9.30
N LEU A 229 20.72 -1.44 -9.85
CA LEU A 229 21.39 -0.34 -9.15
C LEU A 229 20.50 0.92 -9.08
N ASN A 230 19.73 1.17 -10.13
CA ASN A 230 18.83 2.32 -10.21
C ASN A 230 17.35 1.90 -10.15
N ASP A 231 17.05 0.83 -9.42
CA ASP A 231 15.68 0.34 -9.27
C ASP A 231 14.73 1.43 -8.74
N PRO A 232 13.75 1.89 -9.55
CA PRO A 232 12.81 2.96 -9.17
C PRO A 232 11.86 2.57 -8.05
N ASN A 233 11.82 1.27 -7.69
CA ASN A 233 11.05 0.79 -6.56
C ASN A 233 11.77 0.96 -5.22
N THR A 234 13.08 1.22 -5.22
CA THR A 234 13.84 1.49 -3.99
C THR A 234 13.52 2.90 -3.49
N LEU A 235 13.00 3.00 -2.28
CA LEU A 235 12.72 4.30 -1.63
C LEU A 235 13.76 4.64 -0.56
N ILE A 236 14.28 3.65 0.16
CA ILE A 236 15.21 3.86 1.29
C ILE A 236 16.39 2.90 1.18
N GLY A 237 17.60 3.42 1.40
CA GLY A 237 18.85 2.70 1.36
C GLY A 237 19.68 3.01 0.11
N HIS A 238 20.98 2.67 0.16
CA HIS A 238 21.89 2.79 -0.98
C HIS A 238 21.63 1.69 -2.04
N GLY A 239 21.34 0.46 -1.59
CA GLY A 239 20.90 -0.64 -2.43
C GLY A 239 19.40 -0.87 -2.30
N ARG A 240 18.95 -2.07 -2.68
CA ARG A 240 17.53 -2.47 -2.62
C ARG A 240 17.10 -2.84 -1.19
N TRP A 241 17.29 -1.95 -0.21
CA TRP A 241 16.97 -2.20 1.20
C TRP A 241 15.47 -2.20 1.45
N LEU A 242 14.81 -1.03 1.30
CA LEU A 242 13.35 -0.91 1.42
C LEU A 242 12.76 -0.41 0.10
N GLN A 243 11.89 -1.22 -0.45
CA GLN A 243 11.23 -1.00 -1.73
C GLN A 243 9.76 -0.74 -1.53
N LYS A 244 9.13 -0.12 -2.50
CA LYS A 244 7.68 0.05 -2.57
C LYS A 244 6.97 -1.27 -2.28
N GLY A 245 5.99 -1.26 -1.37
CA GLY A 245 5.29 -2.45 -0.93
C GLY A 245 6.06 -3.33 0.07
N GLY A 246 7.26 -2.90 0.52
CA GLY A 246 8.06 -3.63 1.50
C GLY A 246 7.73 -3.29 2.95
N SER A 247 8.43 -3.97 3.89
CA SER A 247 8.24 -3.74 5.33
C SER A 247 9.54 -3.79 6.10
N LEU A 248 9.62 -2.97 7.15
CA LEU A 248 10.70 -2.90 8.12
C LEU A 248 10.16 -3.18 9.52
N LEU A 249 10.80 -4.05 10.26
CA LEU A 249 10.54 -4.27 11.67
C LEU A 249 11.61 -3.59 12.52
N ILE A 250 11.19 -2.79 13.48
CA ILE A 250 12.07 -2.19 14.49
C ILE A 250 11.73 -2.80 15.83
N THR A 251 12.68 -3.51 16.42
CA THR A 251 12.50 -4.15 17.73
C THR A 251 13.40 -3.50 18.77
N ALA A 252 12.85 -3.35 19.97
CA ALA A 252 13.60 -2.85 21.11
C ALA A 252 12.85 -3.09 22.42
N GLN A 253 13.54 -3.11 23.55
CA GLN A 253 12.95 -3.19 24.88
C GLN A 253 12.02 -2.00 25.17
N SER A 254 11.04 -2.21 26.08
CA SER A 254 10.17 -1.12 26.52
C SER A 254 11.01 -0.03 27.22
N GLY A 255 10.63 1.24 27.05
CA GLY A 255 11.22 2.37 27.74
C GLY A 255 12.57 2.87 27.20
N ILE A 256 13.08 2.32 26.08
CA ILE A 256 14.34 2.79 25.49
C ILE A 256 14.18 3.92 24.47
N GLY A 257 12.96 4.39 24.20
CA GLY A 257 12.73 5.51 23.27
C GLY A 257 12.46 5.10 21.82
N LYS A 258 11.77 3.95 21.56
CA LYS A 258 11.41 3.52 20.21
C LYS A 258 10.59 4.54 19.42
N SER A 259 9.58 5.12 20.08
CA SER A 259 8.70 6.12 19.43
C SER A 259 9.46 7.38 19.07
N SER A 260 10.38 7.84 19.92
CA SER A 260 11.26 8.99 19.60
C SER A 260 12.25 8.65 18.47
N PHE A 261 12.74 7.41 18.42
CA PHE A 261 13.55 6.93 17.29
C PHE A 261 12.76 6.92 15.99
N ALA A 262 11.54 6.36 16.00
CA ALA A 262 10.64 6.36 14.85
C ALA A 262 10.29 7.78 14.39
N MET A 263 10.09 8.71 15.34
CA MET A 263 9.89 10.13 15.07
C MET A 263 11.10 10.73 14.34
N GLN A 264 12.30 10.55 14.86
CA GLN A 264 13.52 11.08 14.25
C GLN A 264 13.79 10.50 12.88
N MET A 265 13.55 9.21 12.70
CA MET A 265 13.65 8.49 11.42
C MET A 265 12.68 9.08 10.40
N ALA A 266 11.40 9.21 10.77
CA ALA A 266 10.38 9.76 9.89
C ALA A 266 10.68 11.22 9.50
N MET A 267 11.07 12.05 10.44
CA MET A 267 11.43 13.45 10.18
C MET A 267 12.65 13.56 9.27
N SER A 268 13.68 12.72 9.48
CA SER A 268 14.88 12.72 8.64
C SER A 268 14.52 12.41 7.18
N TRP A 269 13.77 11.35 6.93
CA TRP A 269 13.41 10.98 5.57
C TRP A 269 12.33 11.88 4.95
N ALA A 270 11.44 12.47 5.77
CA ALA A 270 10.45 13.43 5.27
C ALA A 270 11.07 14.73 4.75
N CYS A 271 12.23 15.16 5.30
CA CYS A 271 12.97 16.32 4.79
C CYS A 271 14.13 15.95 3.84
N GLY A 272 14.31 14.66 3.50
CA GLY A 272 15.34 14.20 2.58
C GLY A 272 16.73 14.04 3.19
N ARG A 273 16.85 14.09 4.55
CA ARG A 273 18.10 13.77 5.23
C ARG A 273 18.31 12.28 5.40
N GLU A 274 19.57 11.89 5.45
CA GLU A 274 19.95 10.54 5.86
C GLU A 274 19.75 10.34 7.37
N LEU A 275 19.32 9.15 7.77
CA LEU A 275 19.35 8.71 9.16
C LEU A 275 20.57 7.80 9.37
N PHE A 276 21.59 8.27 10.07
CA PHE A 276 22.83 7.51 10.34
C PHE A 276 23.46 6.91 9.08
N GLY A 277 23.50 7.67 8.00
CA GLY A 277 24.02 7.24 6.69
C GLY A 277 23.04 6.40 5.86
N ILE A 278 21.79 6.23 6.30
CA ILE A 278 20.75 5.54 5.53
C ILE A 278 19.90 6.58 4.79
N PRO A 279 20.05 6.73 3.46
CA PRO A 279 19.37 7.75 2.68
C PRO A 279 17.94 7.34 2.31
N ALA A 280 17.08 8.34 2.13
CA ALA A 280 15.89 8.23 1.30
C ALA A 280 16.20 8.74 -0.12
N LYS A 281 15.54 8.21 -1.15
CA LYS A 281 15.77 8.61 -2.55
C LYS A 281 15.28 10.04 -2.84
N HIS A 282 14.32 10.53 -2.07
CA HIS A 282 13.75 11.88 -2.10
C HIS A 282 13.05 12.15 -0.75
N PRO A 283 12.62 13.37 -0.45
CA PRO A 283 11.77 13.64 0.71
C PRO A 283 10.48 12.83 0.64
N LEU A 284 10.26 11.91 1.61
CA LEU A 284 9.17 10.93 1.60
C LEU A 284 7.92 11.44 2.33
N LYS A 285 6.74 11.13 1.81
CA LYS A 285 5.47 11.33 2.51
C LYS A 285 5.23 10.19 3.50
N ILE A 286 5.24 10.53 4.78
CA ILE A 286 5.23 9.55 5.87
C ILE A 286 4.03 9.79 6.79
N GLY A 287 3.27 8.74 7.09
CA GLY A 287 2.25 8.73 8.12
C GLY A 287 2.72 7.97 9.36
N ILE A 288 2.51 8.53 10.55
CA ILE A 288 2.75 7.84 11.81
C ILE A 288 1.40 7.57 12.47
N MET A 289 1.05 6.30 12.59
CA MET A 289 -0.12 5.84 13.37
C MET A 289 0.36 5.43 14.75
N GLN A 290 -0.16 6.08 15.79
CA GLN A 290 0.22 5.86 17.17
C GLN A 290 -0.99 5.45 18.00
N ALA A 291 -0.87 4.33 18.74
CA ALA A 291 -1.94 3.80 19.58
C ALA A 291 -1.75 4.14 21.06
N GLU A 292 -0.55 4.50 21.47
CA GLU A 292 -0.19 4.80 22.86
C GLU A 292 0.13 6.27 23.00
N GLY A 293 -0.21 6.83 24.15
CA GLY A 293 0.01 8.25 24.45
C GLY A 293 -1.06 9.19 23.89
N ASP A 294 -0.94 10.45 24.25
CA ASP A 294 -1.81 11.53 23.82
C ASP A 294 -1.10 12.50 22.85
N VAL A 295 -1.78 13.59 22.49
CA VAL A 295 -1.20 14.64 21.63
C VAL A 295 0.01 15.30 22.29
N GLY A 296 0.05 15.39 23.63
CA GLY A 296 1.17 15.94 24.38
C GLY A 296 2.43 15.10 24.27
N ASP A 297 2.30 13.76 24.34
CA ASP A 297 3.43 12.83 24.18
C ASP A 297 4.01 12.90 22.77
N ILE A 298 3.14 12.97 21.77
CA ILE A 298 3.54 13.15 20.36
C ILE A 298 4.26 14.49 20.19
N ALA A 299 3.70 15.57 20.74
CA ALA A 299 4.28 16.91 20.65
C ALA A 299 5.64 17.00 21.35
N GLN A 300 5.81 16.38 22.53
CA GLN A 300 7.09 16.34 23.24
C GLN A 300 8.17 15.67 22.40
N SER A 301 7.86 14.50 21.80
CA SER A 301 8.78 13.78 20.92
C SER A 301 9.12 14.59 19.68
N PHE A 302 8.12 15.18 19.04
CA PHE A 302 8.28 16.00 17.84
C PHE A 302 9.16 17.22 18.11
N GLN A 303 8.85 18.00 19.15
CA GLN A 303 9.62 19.22 19.52
C GLN A 303 11.06 18.90 19.92
N GLY A 304 11.26 17.81 20.66
CA GLY A 304 12.59 17.34 21.03
C GLY A 304 13.45 17.00 19.82
N VAL A 305 12.90 16.22 18.89
CA VAL A 305 13.59 15.87 17.64
C VAL A 305 13.83 17.09 16.76
N MET A 306 12.83 17.96 16.60
CA MET A 306 12.95 19.22 15.84
C MET A 306 14.14 20.06 16.35
N SER A 307 14.25 20.22 17.67
CA SER A 307 15.34 21.00 18.28
C SER A 307 16.72 20.35 18.06
N GLY A 308 16.79 19.02 18.08
CA GLY A 308 18.03 18.26 17.87
C GLY A 308 18.51 18.29 16.42
N MET A 309 17.59 18.26 15.46
CA MET A 309 17.93 18.20 14.02
C MET A 309 18.55 19.49 13.48
N LYS A 310 18.38 20.65 14.12
CA LYS A 310 18.89 21.95 13.63
C LYS A 310 18.51 22.18 12.15
N LEU A 311 17.22 22.17 11.86
CA LEU A 311 16.66 22.22 10.50
C LEU A 311 16.73 23.61 9.91
N THR A 312 16.97 23.68 8.60
CA THR A 312 16.75 24.88 7.78
C THR A 312 15.24 25.13 7.60
N ASP A 313 14.84 26.34 7.20
CA ASP A 313 13.42 26.65 6.99
C ASP A 313 12.81 25.83 5.85
N ASN A 314 13.58 25.52 4.80
CA ASN A 314 13.12 24.63 3.74
C ASN A 314 12.83 23.20 4.25
N GLU A 315 13.70 22.66 5.11
CA GLU A 315 13.49 21.33 5.70
C GLU A 315 12.29 21.29 6.66
N LYS A 316 12.03 22.38 7.39
CA LYS A 316 10.82 22.51 8.21
C LYS A 316 9.57 22.47 7.32
N THR A 317 9.55 23.21 6.22
CA THR A 317 8.45 23.20 5.24
C THR A 317 8.24 21.81 4.64
N LEU A 318 9.32 21.09 4.34
CA LEU A 318 9.22 19.69 3.85
C LEU A 318 8.61 18.77 4.93
N ILE A 319 9.01 18.89 6.19
CA ILE A 319 8.42 18.11 7.29
C ILE A 319 6.92 18.41 7.42
N GLU A 320 6.54 19.69 7.43
CA GLU A 320 5.14 20.11 7.52
C GLU A 320 4.26 19.56 6.40
N SER A 321 4.80 19.48 5.20
CA SER A 321 4.08 18.99 4.02
C SER A 321 4.05 17.47 3.89
N ASN A 322 5.05 16.77 4.42
CA ASN A 322 5.28 15.36 4.18
C ASN A 322 5.01 14.44 5.39
N LEU A 323 4.88 15.00 6.60
CA LEU A 323 4.70 14.19 7.81
C LEU A 323 3.27 14.34 8.36
N HIS A 324 2.60 13.22 8.56
CA HIS A 324 1.21 13.16 9.02
C HIS A 324 1.11 12.27 10.26
N PHE A 325 0.33 12.73 11.27
CA PHE A 325 0.13 12.01 12.52
C PHE A 325 -1.32 11.57 12.69
N PHE A 326 -1.50 10.34 13.16
CA PHE A 326 -2.81 9.75 13.41
C PHE A 326 -2.78 9.05 14.78
N ASN A 327 -3.63 9.49 15.70
CA ASN A 327 -3.80 8.83 16.99
C ASN A 327 -5.04 7.92 16.90
N GLU A 328 -4.83 6.60 16.88
CA GLU A 328 -5.91 5.61 16.79
C GLU A 328 -5.58 4.41 17.70
N SER A 329 -6.39 4.17 18.69
CA SER A 329 -6.19 3.09 19.67
C SER A 329 -7.34 2.07 19.71
N SER A 330 -8.43 2.31 18.99
CA SER A 330 -9.66 1.52 19.08
C SER A 330 -9.74 0.39 18.05
N LYS A 331 -9.08 0.53 16.89
CA LYS A 331 -9.19 -0.40 15.76
C LYS A 331 -8.05 -1.39 15.71
N ARG A 332 -8.38 -2.64 15.31
CA ARG A 332 -7.42 -3.76 15.21
C ARG A 332 -7.73 -4.63 14.00
N GLY A 333 -6.79 -5.50 13.63
CA GLY A 333 -6.95 -6.48 12.55
C GLY A 333 -7.36 -5.83 11.22
N LYS A 334 -8.42 -6.32 10.61
CA LYS A 334 -8.91 -5.83 9.32
C LYS A 334 -9.30 -4.34 9.37
N ASP A 335 -9.95 -3.88 10.45
CA ASP A 335 -10.47 -2.50 10.52
C ASP A 335 -9.36 -1.46 10.51
N ILE A 336 -8.23 -1.73 11.17
CA ILE A 336 -7.08 -0.82 11.15
C ILE A 336 -6.38 -0.83 9.79
N ILE A 337 -6.29 -1.98 9.12
CA ILE A 337 -5.69 -2.08 7.79
C ILE A 337 -6.55 -1.34 6.75
N ASP A 338 -7.89 -1.48 6.80
CA ASP A 338 -8.80 -0.74 5.94
C ASP A 338 -8.72 0.78 6.17
N MET A 339 -8.55 1.20 7.44
CA MET A 339 -8.30 2.61 7.77
C MET A 339 -6.94 3.08 7.25
N ALA A 340 -5.86 2.33 7.50
CA ALA A 340 -4.52 2.66 7.03
C ALA A 340 -4.49 2.81 5.50
N ARG A 341 -5.16 1.89 4.77
CA ARG A 341 -5.33 1.97 3.32
C ARG A 341 -5.96 3.29 2.88
N LYS A 342 -7.07 3.71 3.51
CA LYS A 342 -7.74 4.99 3.20
C LYS A 342 -6.84 6.19 3.48
N ILE A 343 -6.09 6.17 4.58
CA ILE A 343 -5.13 7.21 4.96
C ILE A 343 -4.00 7.29 3.93
N ILE A 344 -3.41 6.16 3.55
CA ILE A 344 -2.33 6.08 2.56
C ILE A 344 -2.79 6.70 1.23
N LEU A 345 -3.95 6.29 0.73
CA LEU A 345 -4.49 6.78 -0.54
C LEU A 345 -4.82 8.28 -0.48
N ARG A 346 -5.46 8.73 0.61
CA ARG A 346 -5.85 10.14 0.80
C ARG A 346 -4.65 11.08 0.85
N HIS A 347 -3.61 10.72 1.60
CA HIS A 347 -2.42 11.55 1.81
C HIS A 347 -1.28 11.21 0.85
N LYS A 348 -1.46 10.19 -0.02
CA LYS A 348 -0.46 9.67 -0.95
C LYS A 348 0.83 9.30 -0.23
N LEU A 349 0.70 8.58 0.91
CA LEU A 349 1.83 8.20 1.73
C LEU A 349 2.69 7.15 1.02
N GLU A 350 4.00 7.30 1.14
CA GLU A 350 4.99 6.34 0.67
C GLU A 350 5.48 5.42 1.79
N VAL A 351 5.34 5.88 3.04
CA VAL A 351 5.68 5.13 4.25
C VAL A 351 4.58 5.29 5.30
N ILE A 352 4.21 4.21 5.96
CA ILE A 352 3.35 4.21 7.14
C ILE A 352 4.06 3.55 8.31
N VAL A 353 4.07 4.21 9.46
CA VAL A 353 4.63 3.69 10.73
C VAL A 353 3.48 3.23 11.61
N LEU A 354 3.54 2.00 12.12
CA LEU A 354 2.60 1.44 13.09
C LEU A 354 3.28 1.30 14.45
N ASP A 355 2.93 2.14 15.42
CA ASP A 355 3.56 2.23 16.74
C ASP A 355 2.53 2.13 17.89
N PRO A 356 2.51 1.04 18.66
CA PRO A 356 3.20 -0.23 18.43
C PRO A 356 2.36 -1.20 17.57
N LEU A 357 3.02 -2.12 16.86
CA LEU A 357 2.38 -3.16 16.05
C LEU A 357 1.35 -3.97 16.86
N LEU A 358 1.69 -4.35 18.09
CA LEU A 358 0.85 -5.19 18.94
C LEU A 358 -0.53 -4.57 19.20
N ALA A 359 -0.64 -3.26 19.30
CA ALA A 359 -1.91 -2.58 19.48
C ALA A 359 -2.85 -2.75 18.30
N TYR A 360 -2.30 -2.93 17.09
CA TYR A 360 -3.03 -2.99 15.83
C TYR A 360 -3.28 -4.40 15.30
N MET A 361 -2.48 -5.40 15.70
CA MET A 361 -2.53 -6.73 15.12
C MET A 361 -3.84 -7.49 15.39
N GLY A 362 -4.44 -7.30 16.58
CA GLY A 362 -5.72 -7.94 16.94
C GLY A 362 -5.62 -9.43 17.28
N GLY A 363 -4.41 -9.97 17.47
CA GLY A 363 -4.13 -11.36 17.82
C GLY A 363 -2.91 -11.49 18.72
N ASN A 364 -2.48 -12.73 18.98
CA ASN A 364 -1.30 -13.02 19.78
C ASN A 364 -0.04 -13.01 18.90
N ILE A 365 0.87 -12.06 19.13
CA ILE A 365 2.10 -11.92 18.36
C ILE A 365 3.08 -13.10 18.54
N ASN A 366 2.88 -13.94 19.56
CA ASN A 366 3.64 -15.17 19.77
C ASN A 366 3.05 -16.38 19.02
N ASP A 367 1.87 -16.22 18.42
CA ASP A 367 1.23 -17.25 17.61
C ASP A 367 1.53 -17.01 16.12
N ASN A 368 2.18 -17.97 15.48
CA ASN A 368 2.54 -17.86 14.07
C ASN A 368 1.32 -17.78 13.13
N VAL A 369 0.18 -18.36 13.51
CA VAL A 369 -1.06 -18.31 12.74
C VAL A 369 -1.63 -16.89 12.76
N ASP A 370 -1.72 -16.28 13.94
CA ASP A 370 -2.20 -14.90 14.09
C ASP A 370 -1.29 -13.92 13.35
N VAL A 371 0.04 -14.09 13.46
CA VAL A 371 1.02 -13.28 12.73
C VAL A 371 0.87 -13.46 11.22
N THR A 372 0.72 -14.70 10.74
CA THR A 372 0.53 -14.97 9.30
C THR A 372 -0.75 -14.34 8.79
N ASN A 373 -1.86 -14.50 9.50
CA ASN A 373 -3.15 -13.94 9.12
C ASN A 373 -3.09 -12.41 9.03
N PHE A 374 -2.46 -11.74 9.99
CA PHE A 374 -2.31 -10.30 9.94
C PHE A 374 -1.31 -9.86 8.87
N ALA A 375 -0.09 -10.42 8.88
CA ALA A 375 0.98 -9.93 8.01
C ALA A 375 0.76 -10.29 6.54
N ARG A 376 0.46 -11.58 6.24
CA ARG A 376 0.26 -12.05 4.87
C ARG A 376 -1.17 -11.92 4.38
N GLY A 377 -2.17 -12.09 5.28
CA GLY A 377 -3.57 -12.02 4.93
C GLY A 377 -4.14 -10.61 4.80
N LEU A 378 -3.65 -9.65 5.60
CA LEU A 378 -4.18 -8.29 5.64
C LEU A 378 -3.17 -7.23 5.21
N LEU A 379 -1.98 -7.19 5.83
CA LEU A 379 -0.99 -6.14 5.61
C LEU A 379 -0.35 -6.23 4.21
N GLU A 380 0.07 -7.42 3.79
CA GLU A 380 0.76 -7.61 2.50
C GLU A 380 -0.11 -7.22 1.30
N PRO A 381 -1.40 -7.63 1.19
CA PRO A 381 -2.28 -7.17 0.11
C PRO A 381 -2.40 -5.66 0.05
N MET A 382 -2.59 -4.98 1.20
CA MET A 382 -2.65 -3.52 1.27
C MET A 382 -1.35 -2.87 0.77
N LEU A 383 -0.19 -3.40 1.17
CA LEU A 383 1.11 -2.87 0.74
C LEU A 383 1.37 -3.10 -0.75
N LYS A 384 0.97 -4.26 -1.30
CA LYS A 384 1.06 -4.55 -2.74
C LYS A 384 0.19 -3.60 -3.56
N GLU A 385 -1.03 -3.32 -3.11
CA GLU A 385 -1.95 -2.40 -3.76
C GLU A 385 -1.45 -0.96 -3.70
N THR A 386 -1.14 -0.47 -2.50
CA THR A 386 -0.79 0.95 -2.29
C THR A 386 0.65 1.29 -2.64
N LYS A 387 1.52 0.29 -2.79
CA LYS A 387 2.97 0.44 -2.95
C LYS A 387 3.65 1.17 -1.78
N CYS A 388 2.97 1.31 -0.65
CA CYS A 388 3.48 1.93 0.56
C CYS A 388 4.43 0.99 1.31
N ILE A 389 5.44 1.53 2.00
CA ILE A 389 6.31 0.78 2.91
C ILE A 389 5.69 0.81 4.30
N ALA A 390 5.60 -0.34 4.98
CA ALA A 390 5.22 -0.40 6.39
C ALA A 390 6.44 -0.46 7.29
N ILE A 391 6.49 0.39 8.31
CA ILE A 391 7.46 0.33 9.41
C ILE A 391 6.72 -0.09 10.67
N LEU A 392 7.08 -1.26 11.18
CA LEU A 392 6.42 -1.92 12.29
C LEU A 392 7.28 -1.78 13.56
N ILE A 393 6.77 -1.08 14.56
CA ILE A 393 7.45 -0.90 15.85
C ILE A 393 6.99 -1.98 16.82
N HIS A 394 7.92 -2.79 17.31
CA HIS A 394 7.60 -3.90 18.18
C HIS A 394 8.40 -3.88 19.49
N HIS A 395 7.72 -4.19 20.61
CA HIS A 395 8.33 -4.30 21.92
C HIS A 395 8.95 -5.69 22.12
N GLU A 396 10.26 -5.75 22.37
CA GLU A 396 10.87 -7.00 22.82
C GLU A 396 10.44 -7.35 24.24
N GLY A 397 10.15 -8.64 24.49
CA GLY A 397 9.97 -9.16 25.84
C GLY A 397 11.24 -8.99 26.68
N LYS A 398 11.12 -9.06 28.02
CA LYS A 398 12.31 -9.06 28.89
C LYS A 398 13.16 -10.29 28.56
N PRO A 399 14.47 -10.16 28.30
CA PRO A 399 15.34 -11.30 28.04
C PRO A 399 15.32 -12.24 29.23
N LYS A 400 15.19 -13.54 29.00
CA LYS A 400 15.37 -14.55 30.04
C LYS A 400 16.83 -14.48 30.50
N ALA A 401 17.07 -14.54 31.81
CA ALA A 401 18.35 -14.31 32.45
C ALA A 401 19.54 -15.16 31.94
N LYS A 402 19.32 -16.12 31.04
CA LYS A 402 20.29 -17.00 30.40
C LYS A 402 20.77 -16.53 29.01
N GLU A 403 20.18 -15.48 28.43
CA GLU A 403 20.41 -15.10 27.02
C GLU A 403 21.43 -13.97 26.83
N ILE A 404 22.04 -13.48 27.90
CA ILE A 404 23.13 -12.50 27.81
C ILE A 404 24.47 -13.28 27.87
N THR A 405 24.82 -13.95 26.78
CA THR A 405 26.17 -14.49 26.60
C THR A 405 26.90 -13.70 25.53
N ASP A 406 28.13 -13.30 25.85
CA ASP A 406 29.13 -12.82 24.88
C ASP A 406 29.21 -13.84 23.72
N GLY A 407 28.88 -13.41 22.50
CA GLY A 407 28.94 -14.24 21.29
C GLY A 407 27.66 -14.41 20.49
N GLN A 408 26.57 -13.71 20.80
CA GLN A 408 25.35 -13.75 19.98
C GLN A 408 25.63 -13.28 18.55
N THR A 409 25.24 -14.10 17.57
CA THR A 409 25.32 -13.76 16.15
C THR A 409 24.21 -12.78 15.75
N PHE A 410 24.35 -12.09 14.60
CA PHE A 410 23.27 -11.29 14.02
C PHE A 410 21.98 -12.09 13.82
N SER A 411 22.09 -13.40 13.55
CA SER A 411 20.97 -14.33 13.44
C SER A 411 20.23 -14.47 14.78
N ASP A 412 20.98 -14.65 15.88
CA ASP A 412 20.39 -14.77 17.21
C ASP A 412 19.69 -13.47 17.64
N MET A 413 20.29 -12.32 17.27
CA MET A 413 19.71 -11.00 17.53
C MET A 413 18.40 -10.78 16.74
N MET A 414 18.32 -11.28 15.51
CA MET A 414 17.17 -11.14 14.63
C MET A 414 15.93 -11.82 15.23
N TYR A 415 16.11 -13.00 15.83
CA TYR A 415 15.00 -13.80 16.40
C TYR A 415 14.78 -13.60 17.90
N SER A 416 15.70 -12.99 18.61
CA SER A 416 15.55 -12.78 20.05
C SER A 416 14.57 -11.66 20.35
N GLY A 417 13.57 -11.96 21.17
CA GLY A 417 12.57 -10.99 21.64
C GLY A 417 11.41 -10.70 20.70
N THR A 418 11.40 -11.23 19.50
CA THR A 418 10.23 -11.20 18.63
C THR A 418 9.33 -12.38 18.95
N GLY A 419 8.08 -12.15 19.31
CA GLY A 419 7.13 -13.20 19.72
C GLY A 419 7.10 -14.41 18.78
N GLY A 420 6.94 -14.23 17.49
CA GLY A 420 6.95 -15.31 16.48
C GLY A 420 8.09 -15.14 15.48
N ALA A 421 8.78 -16.23 15.13
CA ALA A 421 9.76 -16.23 14.04
C ALA A 421 9.14 -15.76 12.71
N GLU A 422 7.84 -15.97 12.53
CA GLU A 422 7.12 -15.63 11.31
C GLU A 422 7.09 -14.12 11.02
N LEU A 423 7.01 -13.24 12.02
CA LEU A 423 7.07 -11.80 11.78
C LEU A 423 8.42 -11.38 11.19
N VAL A 424 9.51 -11.93 11.71
CA VAL A 424 10.87 -11.70 11.19
C VAL A 424 11.03 -12.26 9.78
N ASN A 425 10.46 -13.45 9.53
CA ASN A 425 10.50 -14.07 8.20
C ASN A 425 9.74 -13.23 7.17
N TYR A 426 8.59 -12.70 7.55
CA TYR A 426 7.73 -11.87 6.70
C TYR A 426 8.39 -10.56 6.29
N VAL A 427 8.90 -9.78 7.25
CA VAL A 427 9.43 -8.44 6.95
C VAL A 427 10.68 -8.50 6.08
N ARG A 428 10.85 -7.48 5.23
CA ARG A 428 12.01 -7.36 4.34
C ARG A 428 13.31 -7.03 5.09
N ALA A 429 13.23 -6.16 6.09
CA ALA A 429 14.38 -5.71 6.87
C ALA A 429 14.08 -5.68 8.36
N VAL A 430 15.12 -5.78 9.19
CA VAL A 430 15.00 -5.74 10.65
C VAL A 430 16.07 -4.83 11.24
N ILE A 431 15.65 -3.95 12.14
CA ILE A 431 16.48 -3.15 13.02
C ILE A 431 16.27 -3.62 14.45
N ASN A 432 17.35 -3.88 15.19
CA ASN A 432 17.28 -4.12 16.63
C ASN A 432 18.01 -3.00 17.37
N ILE A 433 17.34 -2.40 18.37
CA ILE A 433 17.95 -1.40 19.26
C ILE A 433 18.00 -2.00 20.66
N ARG A 434 19.20 -2.14 21.22
CA ARG A 434 19.42 -2.76 22.53
C ARG A 434 20.31 -1.93 23.41
N ARG A 435 19.97 -1.86 24.69
CA ARG A 435 20.86 -1.26 25.69
C ARG A 435 22.06 -2.18 25.93
N GLU A 436 23.27 -1.64 25.86
CA GLU A 436 24.50 -2.43 26.01
C GLU A 436 24.85 -2.73 27.48
N SER A 437 24.63 -1.80 28.36
CA SER A 437 24.92 -1.91 29.79
C SER A 437 23.82 -1.25 30.61
N LYS A 438 23.62 -1.75 31.85
CA LYS A 438 22.70 -1.11 32.79
C LYS A 438 23.23 0.25 33.28
N ASP A 439 24.54 0.41 33.31
CA ASP A 439 25.21 1.55 33.91
C ASP A 439 25.44 2.70 32.93
N GLN A 440 25.32 2.45 31.63
CA GLN A 440 25.54 3.45 30.59
C GLN A 440 24.31 3.57 29.66
N PRO A 441 23.88 4.80 29.31
CA PRO A 441 22.78 5.02 28.39
C PRO A 441 23.22 4.88 26.93
N ILE A 442 23.97 3.81 26.61
CA ILE A 442 24.45 3.48 25.28
C ILE A 442 23.67 2.31 24.73
N PHE A 443 23.27 2.43 23.48
CA PHE A 443 22.44 1.47 22.77
C PHE A 443 23.16 0.99 21.51
N SER A 444 23.14 -0.31 21.25
CA SER A 444 23.54 -0.85 19.97
C SER A 444 22.36 -0.77 19.00
N PHE A 445 22.61 -0.17 17.85
CA PHE A 445 21.70 -0.09 16.72
C PHE A 445 22.20 -1.06 15.65
N ASN A 446 21.45 -2.13 15.37
CA ASN A 446 21.89 -3.23 14.53
C ASN A 446 20.95 -3.42 13.34
N LEU A 447 21.51 -3.47 12.13
CA LEU A 447 20.82 -3.85 10.91
C LEU A 447 20.87 -5.36 10.74
N SER A 448 19.95 -6.10 11.34
CA SER A 448 20.04 -7.56 11.48
C SER A 448 19.58 -8.33 10.24
N LYS A 449 18.73 -7.73 9.38
CA LYS A 449 18.28 -8.33 8.12
C LYS A 449 18.47 -7.35 6.97
N ARG A 450 19.14 -7.81 5.88
CA ARG A 450 19.48 -7.01 4.68
C ARG A 450 20.26 -5.72 4.96
N GLY A 451 20.96 -5.61 6.08
CA GLY A 451 21.60 -4.37 6.51
C GLY A 451 22.65 -3.82 5.54
N LYS A 452 23.34 -4.68 4.78
CA LYS A 452 24.34 -4.25 3.78
C LYS A 452 23.76 -3.32 2.71
N GLU A 453 22.49 -3.51 2.35
CA GLU A 453 21.81 -2.73 1.34
C GLU A 453 21.32 -1.36 1.88
N ALA A 454 21.27 -1.19 3.20
CA ALA A 454 20.87 0.09 3.82
C ALA A 454 21.89 1.19 3.59
N GLY A 455 23.17 0.86 3.58
CA GLY A 455 24.26 1.79 3.33
C GLY A 455 24.73 2.55 4.56
N MET A 456 24.39 2.08 5.77
CA MET A 456 24.80 2.70 7.03
C MET A 456 26.33 2.82 7.14
N ARG A 457 26.81 3.95 7.66
CA ARG A 457 28.23 4.24 7.77
C ARG A 457 28.57 4.74 9.17
N THR A 458 29.81 4.48 9.58
CA THR A 458 30.38 5.11 10.79
C THR A 458 30.63 6.60 10.54
N PRO A 459 30.88 7.41 11.57
CA PRO A 459 31.25 8.83 11.40
C PRO A 459 32.46 9.04 10.49
N GLU A 460 33.37 8.05 10.41
CA GLU A 460 34.55 8.05 9.53
C GLU A 460 34.24 7.59 8.10
N GLY A 461 32.95 7.37 7.77
CA GLY A 461 32.48 6.99 6.43
C GLY A 461 32.64 5.50 6.08
N LYS A 462 33.03 4.62 7.01
CA LYS A 462 33.19 3.19 6.79
C LYS A 462 31.83 2.47 6.81
N PRO A 463 31.53 1.55 5.89
CA PRO A 463 30.32 0.74 5.95
C PRO A 463 30.24 -0.07 7.25
N THR A 464 29.08 -0.09 7.88
CA THR A 464 28.85 -0.83 9.12
C THR A 464 27.41 -1.37 9.18
N LEU A 465 27.21 -2.45 9.95
CA LEU A 465 25.90 -2.99 10.29
C LEU A 465 25.48 -2.64 11.72
N THR A 466 26.38 -2.04 12.48
CA THR A 466 26.13 -1.67 13.88
C THR A 466 26.67 -0.27 14.16
N LEU A 467 25.87 0.54 14.84
CA LEU A 467 26.29 1.79 15.45
C LEU A 467 25.99 1.78 16.93
N LYS A 468 26.74 2.58 17.68
CA LYS A 468 26.44 2.90 19.05
C LYS A 468 25.68 4.21 19.07
N LEU A 469 24.53 4.22 19.72
CA LEU A 469 23.69 5.40 19.88
C LEU A 469 23.55 5.76 21.34
N LYS A 470 23.28 7.02 21.63
CA LYS A 470 22.87 7.54 22.94
C LYS A 470 21.72 8.51 22.77
N HIS A 471 20.99 8.78 23.84
CA HIS A 471 20.11 9.95 23.90
C HIS A 471 20.93 11.22 24.11
N ALA A 472 20.48 12.32 23.53
CA ALA A 472 20.99 13.64 23.90
C ALA A 472 20.66 13.92 25.37
N ASP A 473 21.53 14.66 26.07
CA ASP A 473 21.42 14.86 27.51
C ASP A 473 20.28 15.84 27.87
N ASP A 474 19.89 16.74 26.95
CA ASP A 474 18.99 17.88 27.19
C ASP A 474 17.67 17.80 26.39
N ARG A 475 17.48 16.79 25.55
CA ARG A 475 16.30 16.69 24.66
C ARG A 475 15.98 15.27 24.22
N VAL A 476 14.79 15.06 23.69
CA VAL A 476 14.38 13.81 23.05
C VAL A 476 15.00 13.74 21.65
N PHE A 477 16.24 13.22 21.58
CA PHE A 477 16.98 13.09 20.33
C PHE A 477 18.02 11.97 20.42
N TRP A 478 18.24 11.25 19.32
CA TRP A 478 19.22 10.18 19.23
C TRP A 478 20.48 10.64 18.52
N GLU A 479 21.63 10.38 19.11
CA GLU A 479 22.94 10.73 18.60
C GLU A 479 23.83 9.49 18.46
N ILE A 480 24.78 9.54 17.52
CA ILE A 480 25.84 8.52 17.47
C ILE A 480 26.71 8.73 18.73
N ALA A 481 26.82 7.67 19.52
CA ALA A 481 27.70 7.67 20.67
C ALA A 481 29.17 7.77 20.21
N PRO A 482 30.00 8.56 20.90
CA PRO A 482 31.42 8.58 20.57
C PRO A 482 32.03 7.19 20.67
N LEU A 483 32.97 6.90 19.78
CA LEU A 483 33.71 5.63 19.79
C LEU A 483 34.54 5.53 21.06
N GLY A 484 34.22 4.55 21.91
CA GLY A 484 34.90 4.28 23.18
C GLY A 484 33.97 4.35 24.38
N GLY A 485 33.53 3.22 24.88
CA GLY A 485 32.55 2.99 25.95
C GLY A 485 32.59 4.03 27.08
N GLY A 486 31.72 5.03 27.01
CA GLY A 486 31.43 5.94 28.10
C GLY A 486 32.48 6.99 28.42
N PHE A 487 33.61 7.02 27.75
CA PHE A 487 34.64 8.04 27.96
C PHE A 487 34.51 9.14 26.91
N GLU A 488 34.23 10.37 27.36
CA GLU A 488 34.37 11.53 26.49
C GLU A 488 35.84 11.66 26.07
N LEU A 489 36.14 11.32 24.82
CA LEU A 489 37.49 11.40 24.24
C LEU A 489 38.16 12.78 24.43
N LEU A 490 37.35 13.87 24.52
CA LEU A 490 37.79 15.20 24.86
C LEU A 490 38.32 15.31 26.31
N LYS A 491 37.68 14.62 27.28
CA LYS A 491 38.18 14.57 28.66
C LYS A 491 39.41 13.70 28.78
N VAL A 492 39.43 12.58 28.03
CA VAL A 492 40.60 11.69 27.97
C VAL A 492 41.82 12.41 27.37
N GLY A 493 41.64 13.17 26.28
CA GLY A 493 42.70 13.97 25.71
C GLY A 493 43.22 15.07 26.64
N GLN A 494 42.32 15.72 27.41
CA GLN A 494 42.69 16.73 28.43
C GLN A 494 43.33 16.12 29.68
N GLN A 495 42.89 14.94 30.12
CA GLN A 495 43.44 14.21 31.25
C GLN A 495 44.78 13.59 30.94
N TYR A 496 45.04 13.28 29.67
CA TYR A 496 46.29 12.67 29.19
C TYR A 496 47.40 13.69 28.81
N GLN A 497 47.27 14.96 29.22
CA GLN A 497 48.32 15.97 28.99
C GLN A 497 49.70 15.54 29.53
N HIS A 498 49.75 14.69 30.57
CA HIS A 498 51.02 14.20 31.10
C HIS A 498 51.62 12.99 30.32
N PHE A 499 50.90 12.40 29.36
CA PHE A 499 51.55 11.45 28.43
C PHE A 499 52.67 12.13 27.61
N GLY A 500 52.61 13.44 27.49
CA GLY A 500 53.70 14.27 26.98
C GLY A 500 54.99 14.28 27.81
N THR A 501 55.00 13.74 29.01
CA THR A 501 56.20 13.70 29.90
C THR A 501 56.87 12.33 29.96
N LYS A 502 56.23 11.25 29.43
CA LYS A 502 56.78 9.90 29.38
C LYS A 502 57.08 9.50 27.93
N PRO A 503 58.34 9.37 27.50
CA PRO A 503 58.67 9.20 26.08
C PRO A 503 58.18 7.89 25.46
N LYS A 504 58.08 6.79 26.23
CA LYS A 504 57.57 5.49 25.76
C LYS A 504 57.09 4.63 26.92
N ILE A 505 55.91 4.00 26.79
CA ILE A 505 55.39 3.05 27.77
C ILE A 505 55.00 1.72 27.10
N ALA A 506 55.38 0.62 27.70
CA ALA A 506 54.99 -0.69 27.21
C ALA A 506 53.47 -0.91 27.38
N ARG A 507 52.81 -1.63 26.43
CA ARG A 507 51.36 -1.86 26.42
C ARG A 507 50.83 -2.36 27.77
N GLY A 508 51.53 -3.34 28.40
CA GLY A 508 51.11 -3.86 29.72
C GLY A 508 51.12 -2.82 30.82
N ALA A 509 52.22 -2.05 30.91
CA ALA A 509 52.35 -0.99 31.89
C ALA A 509 51.35 0.17 31.67
N LEU A 510 51.03 0.48 30.39
CA LEU A 510 49.99 1.45 30.05
C LEU A 510 48.61 0.99 30.50
N ILE A 511 48.27 -0.31 30.31
CA ILE A 511 47.02 -0.87 30.79
C ILE A 511 46.89 -0.77 32.30
N GLU A 512 47.98 -1.16 33.03
CA GLU A 512 47.99 -1.09 34.49
C GLU A 512 47.85 0.35 35.02
N GLU A 513 48.56 1.30 34.42
CA GLU A 513 48.45 2.73 34.75
C GLU A 513 47.03 3.24 34.53
N LEU A 514 46.42 2.93 33.41
CA LEU A 514 45.03 3.31 33.12
C LEU A 514 44.01 2.68 34.08
N MET A 515 44.24 1.43 34.47
CA MET A 515 43.40 0.74 35.47
C MET A 515 43.53 1.38 36.85
N GLN A 516 44.70 1.84 37.27
CA GLN A 516 44.94 2.48 38.57
C GLN A 516 44.45 3.90 38.60
N ASP A 517 44.84 4.74 37.63
CA ASP A 517 44.57 6.16 37.61
C ASP A 517 43.11 6.48 37.37
N TYR A 518 42.42 5.68 36.57
CA TYR A 518 41.01 5.89 36.17
C TYR A 518 40.05 4.86 36.74
N LYS A 519 40.49 3.93 37.60
CA LYS A 519 39.68 2.83 38.17
C LYS A 519 38.96 1.98 37.10
N LEU A 520 39.64 1.70 35.98
CA LEU A 520 39.08 0.98 34.87
C LEU A 520 39.26 -0.53 35.04
N GLN A 521 38.37 -1.32 34.44
CA GLN A 521 38.64 -2.74 34.19
C GLN A 521 39.59 -2.86 33.00
N ARG A 522 40.24 -4.05 32.87
CA ARG A 522 41.27 -4.29 31.84
C ARG A 522 40.78 -4.09 30.42
N ASP A 523 39.56 -4.56 30.11
CA ASP A 523 38.91 -4.41 28.82
C ASP A 523 38.61 -2.94 28.49
N GLN A 524 38.23 -2.14 29.50
CA GLN A 524 38.01 -0.73 29.37
C GLN A 524 39.32 0.05 29.12
N ALA A 525 40.39 -0.31 29.79
CA ALA A 525 41.71 0.26 29.55
C ALA A 525 42.23 -0.07 28.13
N GLU A 526 42.03 -1.32 27.65
CA GLU A 526 42.40 -1.70 26.29
C GLU A 526 41.56 -0.96 25.23
N ALA A 527 40.24 -0.76 25.47
CA ALA A 527 39.37 0.03 24.60
C ALA A 527 39.82 1.49 24.57
N LEU A 528 40.23 2.06 25.70
CA LEU A 528 40.74 3.40 25.80
C LEU A 528 42.04 3.59 25.00
N ILE A 529 42.98 2.64 25.08
CA ILE A 529 44.21 2.65 24.26
C ILE A 529 43.88 2.62 22.75
N LYS A 530 42.94 1.80 22.34
CA LYS A 530 42.49 1.78 20.94
C LYS A 530 41.87 3.14 20.52
N ALA A 531 41.04 3.74 21.38
CA ALA A 531 40.44 5.03 21.12
C ALA A 531 41.50 6.14 21.03
N MET A 532 42.46 6.20 21.95
CA MET A 532 43.53 7.19 21.92
C MET A 532 44.42 7.02 20.66
N THR A 533 44.68 5.80 20.26
CA THR A 533 45.44 5.50 19.01
C THR A 533 44.69 5.95 17.78
N ALA A 534 43.39 5.61 17.71
CA ALA A 534 42.53 6.00 16.58
C ALA A 534 42.38 7.51 16.42
N ASN A 535 42.43 8.27 17.52
CA ASN A 535 42.34 9.72 17.52
C ASN A 535 43.72 10.43 17.49
N GLY A 536 44.81 9.70 17.26
CA GLY A 536 46.14 10.26 17.13
C GLY A 536 46.66 10.92 18.43
N ILE A 537 46.15 10.51 19.58
CA ILE A 537 46.65 10.98 20.90
C ILE A 537 47.95 10.21 21.26
N ILE A 538 48.01 8.93 20.96
CA ILE A 538 49.16 8.08 21.11
C ILE A 538 49.41 7.27 19.82
N GLU A 539 50.65 6.96 19.54
CA GLU A 539 51.07 6.09 18.42
C GLU A 539 51.76 4.82 18.91
N PRO A 540 51.47 3.68 18.27
CA PRO A 540 52.16 2.42 18.59
C PRO A 540 53.55 2.37 17.93
N LYS A 541 54.60 2.02 18.69
CA LYS A 541 55.94 1.77 18.18
C LYS A 541 56.44 0.38 18.61
N LYS A 542 56.95 -0.45 17.70
CA LYS A 542 57.59 -1.72 18.01
C LYS A 542 59.08 -1.52 18.20
N VAL A 543 59.60 -1.93 19.37
CA VAL A 543 61.02 -1.92 19.67
C VAL A 543 61.42 -3.30 20.19
N ASN A 544 62.37 -3.97 19.54
CA ASN A 544 62.83 -5.34 19.86
C ASN A 544 61.67 -6.34 20.10
N GLY A 545 60.63 -6.30 19.25
CA GLY A 545 59.46 -7.19 19.34
C GLY A 545 58.39 -6.78 20.36
N THR A 546 58.65 -5.85 21.24
CA THR A 546 57.70 -5.34 22.24
C THR A 546 56.95 -4.10 21.73
N LEU A 547 55.64 -4.06 21.96
CA LEU A 547 54.77 -2.96 21.57
C LEU A 547 54.78 -1.87 22.68
N PHE A 548 55.20 -0.68 22.30
CA PHE A 548 55.18 0.54 23.13
C PHE A 548 54.18 1.54 22.55
N PHE A 549 53.70 2.47 23.39
CA PHE A 549 52.89 3.61 22.97
C PHE A 549 53.64 4.90 23.36
N GLN A 550 53.53 5.92 22.50
CA GLN A 550 54.15 7.21 22.65
C GLN A 550 53.11 8.30 22.35
N GLY A 551 53.14 9.41 23.08
CA GLY A 551 52.28 10.58 22.76
C GLY A 551 52.70 11.21 21.43
N THR A 552 51.70 11.56 20.57
CA THR A 552 51.96 12.12 19.23
C THR A 552 52.55 13.52 19.25
N LYS A 553 52.58 14.21 20.39
CA LYS A 553 53.24 15.52 20.56
C LYS A 553 54.79 15.39 20.73
N TYR A 554 55.30 14.16 20.74
CA TYR A 554 56.74 13.86 20.77
C TYR A 554 57.15 13.17 19.46
N SER A 555 57.16 13.92 18.35
CA SER A 555 57.96 13.53 17.19
C SER A 555 59.39 14.04 17.44
N ASP A 556 60.38 13.13 17.41
CA ASP A 556 61.80 13.46 17.41
C ASP A 556 62.14 14.42 16.28
#